data_0ed979030351005b18ba3aca48c6c89b
#
_entry.id   0ed979030351005b18ba3aca48c6c89b
#
_cell.length_a   1.000
_cell.length_b   1.000
_cell.length_c   1.000
_cell.angle_alpha   90.00
_cell.angle_beta   90.00
_cell.angle_gamma   90.00
#
_symmetry.space_group_name_H-M   'P 1'
#
loop_
_entity.id
_entity.type
_entity.pdbx_description
1 polymer ?
#
loop_
_entity_poly.entity_id
_entity_poly.type
_entity_poly.pdbx_seq_one_letter_code
_entity_poly.pdbx_strand_id
1 'polypeptide(L)'
;MTVTNPDAPVHLAGKRSREAAIAHDKEAWLANFADDAIVEDPIGPSHFDPEGKGHRGKEAIAKFYDMAIAPSELTFNFEKTYQCGNEEANVGNIVIRAAGYEVTAEGVFTYRVNDEGKIVALRAYWELDKATASARKIS
;
A
#
# COMPACT_ATOMS: atom_id res chain seq x y z
N MET A 1 10.51 -13.63 -6.92
CA MET A 1 9.26 -14.05 -6.24
C MET A 1 8.37 -14.79 -7.23
N THR A 2 7.83 -15.92 -6.81
CA THR A 2 6.91 -16.72 -7.62
C THR A 2 5.47 -16.47 -7.18
N VAL A 3 4.58 -16.20 -8.14
CA VAL A 3 3.15 -15.98 -7.88
C VAL A 3 2.36 -17.10 -8.55
N THR A 4 1.41 -17.68 -7.82
CA THR A 4 0.62 -18.82 -8.31
C THR A 4 -0.12 -18.49 -9.61
N ASN A 5 -0.82 -17.34 -9.62
CA ASN A 5 -1.53 -16.87 -10.81
C ASN A 5 -1.19 -15.41 -11.07
N PRO A 6 -0.20 -15.13 -11.94
CA PRO A 6 0.18 -13.75 -12.24
C PRO A 6 -0.89 -12.94 -12.99
N ASP A 7 -1.91 -13.61 -13.53
CA ASP A 7 -3.00 -12.95 -14.25
C ASP A 7 -4.26 -12.78 -13.41
N ALA A 8 -4.23 -13.18 -12.12
CA ALA A 8 -5.37 -12.98 -11.23
C ALA A 8 -5.72 -11.49 -11.13
N PRO A 9 -7.00 -11.10 -11.20
CA PRO A 9 -7.40 -9.69 -11.12
C PRO A 9 -6.82 -8.96 -9.91
N VAL A 10 -6.77 -9.62 -8.73
CA VAL A 10 -6.19 -9.01 -7.53
C VAL A 10 -4.68 -8.78 -7.69
N HIS A 11 -3.97 -9.69 -8.34
CA HIS A 11 -2.54 -9.53 -8.56
C HIS A 11 -2.25 -8.36 -9.51
N LEU A 12 -3.01 -8.27 -10.59
CA LEU A 12 -2.87 -7.18 -11.55
C LEU A 12 -3.21 -5.83 -10.93
N ALA A 13 -4.25 -5.78 -10.11
CA ALA A 13 -4.64 -4.55 -9.40
C ALA A 13 -3.54 -4.09 -8.43
N GLY A 14 -2.99 -5.01 -7.64
CA GLY A 14 -1.89 -4.70 -6.73
C GLY A 14 -0.65 -4.21 -7.46
N LYS A 15 -0.32 -4.85 -8.57
CA LYS A 15 0.82 -4.45 -9.41
C LYS A 15 0.63 -3.05 -9.98
N ARG A 16 -0.57 -2.74 -10.52
CA ARG A 16 -0.89 -1.40 -11.03
C ARG A 16 -0.76 -0.35 -9.93
N SER A 17 -1.23 -0.68 -8.71
CA SER A 17 -1.15 0.21 -7.56
C SER A 17 0.30 0.56 -7.24
N ARG A 18 1.16 -0.46 -7.14
CA ARG A 18 2.58 -0.24 -6.83
C ARG A 18 3.29 0.54 -7.93
N GLU A 19 3.04 0.21 -9.18
CA GLU A 19 3.64 0.91 -10.32
C GLU A 19 3.24 2.39 -10.35
N ALA A 20 1.96 2.69 -10.12
CA ALA A 20 1.48 4.06 -10.09
C ALA A 20 2.05 4.84 -8.90
N ALA A 21 2.19 4.19 -7.73
CA ALA A 21 2.79 4.80 -6.56
C ALA A 21 4.28 5.14 -6.80
N ILE A 22 5.04 4.23 -7.38
CA ILE A 22 6.46 4.45 -7.71
C ILE A 22 6.60 5.59 -8.73
N ALA A 23 5.71 5.64 -9.72
CA ALA A 23 5.75 6.66 -10.77
C ALA A 23 5.18 8.01 -10.32
N HIS A 24 4.59 8.09 -9.12
CA HIS A 24 3.87 9.26 -8.62
C HIS A 24 2.72 9.69 -9.56
N ASP A 25 2.04 8.70 -10.12
CA ASP A 25 0.87 8.91 -10.97
C ASP A 25 -0.40 8.81 -10.12
N LYS A 26 -0.77 9.92 -9.49
CA LYS A 26 -1.91 9.99 -8.59
C LYS A 26 -3.22 9.57 -9.28
N GLU A 27 -3.44 10.04 -10.50
CA GLU A 27 -4.67 9.74 -11.25
C GLU A 27 -4.80 8.23 -11.51
N ALA A 28 -3.74 7.59 -12.01
CA ALA A 28 -3.74 6.15 -12.24
C ALA A 28 -3.88 5.36 -10.95
N TRP A 29 -3.24 5.82 -9.86
CA TRP A 29 -3.34 5.18 -8.56
C TRP A 29 -4.78 5.19 -8.04
N LEU A 30 -5.43 6.36 -8.07
CA LEU A 30 -6.82 6.51 -7.62
C LEU A 30 -7.80 5.74 -8.51
N ALA A 31 -7.58 5.72 -9.82
CA ALA A 31 -8.45 5.02 -10.76
C ALA A 31 -8.52 3.51 -10.50
N ASN A 32 -7.53 2.95 -9.80
CA ASN A 32 -7.45 1.53 -9.49
C ASN A 32 -8.33 1.11 -8.30
N PHE A 33 -8.91 2.07 -7.58
CA PHE A 33 -9.76 1.84 -6.40
C PHE A 33 -11.25 1.95 -6.76
N ALA A 34 -12.07 1.13 -6.09
CA ALA A 34 -13.52 1.29 -6.12
C ALA A 34 -13.92 2.55 -5.33
N ASP A 35 -15.11 3.10 -5.61
CA ASP A 35 -15.57 4.33 -4.97
C ASP A 35 -15.71 4.21 -3.45
N ASP A 36 -16.04 3.01 -2.95
CA ASP A 36 -16.24 2.73 -1.53
C ASP A 36 -15.07 2.01 -0.88
N ALA A 37 -13.90 2.05 -1.50
CA ALA A 37 -12.70 1.37 -0.99
C ALA A 37 -12.22 1.91 0.34
N ILE A 38 -11.45 1.08 1.05
CA ILE A 38 -10.74 1.49 2.26
C ILE A 38 -9.23 1.27 2.08
N VAL A 39 -8.45 2.22 2.59
CA VAL A 39 -7.00 2.10 2.71
C VAL A 39 -6.62 2.18 4.18
N GLU A 40 -5.92 1.17 4.67
CA GLU A 40 -5.36 1.13 6.03
C GLU A 40 -3.89 0.73 5.93
N ASP A 41 -3.01 1.70 6.04
CA ASP A 41 -1.58 1.49 5.80
C ASP A 41 -0.72 2.36 6.74
N PRO A 42 -0.42 1.85 7.94
CA PRO A 42 -0.81 0.56 8.51
C PRO A 42 -2.22 0.57 9.09
N ILE A 43 -2.73 -0.62 9.40
CA ILE A 43 -3.98 -0.76 10.15
C ILE A 43 -3.76 -0.17 11.55
N GLY A 44 -4.75 0.59 12.02
CA GLY A 44 -4.69 1.22 13.33
C GLY A 44 -4.14 2.64 13.30
N PRO A 45 -3.96 3.26 14.47
CA PRO A 45 -3.50 4.66 14.53
C PRO A 45 -2.10 4.86 13.95
N SER A 46 -1.94 5.96 13.22
CA SER A 46 -0.66 6.36 12.65
C SER A 46 -0.64 7.87 12.44
N HIS A 47 0.49 8.39 11.95
CA HIS A 47 0.60 9.81 11.61
C HIS A 47 -0.40 10.26 10.55
N PHE A 48 -0.80 9.34 9.66
CA PHE A 48 -1.74 9.64 8.58
C PHE A 48 -3.18 9.35 8.96
N ASP A 49 -3.40 8.67 10.08
CA ASP A 49 -4.71 8.22 10.54
C ASP A 49 -4.70 8.17 12.07
N PRO A 50 -4.74 9.32 12.75
CA PRO A 50 -4.60 9.37 14.23
C PRO A 50 -5.63 8.56 14.99
N GLU A 51 -6.85 8.44 14.46
CA GLU A 51 -7.91 7.67 15.10
C GLU A 51 -7.90 6.19 14.73
N GLY A 52 -7.15 5.80 13.71
CA GLY A 52 -7.04 4.41 13.28
C GLY A 52 -8.29 3.85 12.62
N LYS A 53 -9.10 4.70 12.00
CA LYS A 53 -10.37 4.30 11.38
C LYS A 53 -10.25 3.92 9.90
N GLY A 54 -9.08 4.13 9.30
CA GLY A 54 -8.86 3.93 7.88
C GLY A 54 -9.31 5.11 7.03
N HIS A 55 -8.86 5.09 5.78
CA HIS A 55 -9.21 6.11 4.79
C HIS A 55 -10.30 5.53 3.90
N ARG A 56 -11.53 5.99 4.05
CA ARG A 56 -12.70 5.43 3.36
C ARG A 56 -13.19 6.35 2.26
N GLY A 57 -13.31 5.79 1.06
CA GLY A 57 -13.79 6.50 -0.12
C GLY A 57 -12.69 7.26 -0.85
N LYS A 58 -12.97 7.64 -2.10
CA LYS A 58 -11.98 8.25 -2.99
C LYS A 58 -11.37 9.54 -2.44
N GLU A 59 -12.17 10.38 -1.79
CA GLU A 59 -11.66 11.65 -1.27
C GLU A 59 -10.65 11.44 -0.14
N ALA A 60 -10.97 10.55 0.81
CA ALA A 60 -10.05 10.24 1.90
C ALA A 60 -8.80 9.52 1.39
N ILE A 61 -8.96 8.64 0.42
CA ILE A 61 -7.84 7.91 -0.19
C ILE A 61 -6.92 8.88 -0.95
N ALA A 62 -7.49 9.88 -1.63
CA ALA A 62 -6.70 10.92 -2.30
C ALA A 62 -5.86 11.72 -1.30
N LYS A 63 -6.41 12.03 -0.13
CA LYS A 63 -5.67 12.73 0.93
C LYS A 63 -4.54 11.86 1.47
N PHE A 64 -4.79 10.56 1.64
CA PHE A 64 -3.74 9.62 2.03
C PHE A 64 -2.59 9.63 1.02
N TYR A 65 -2.92 9.61 -0.27
CA TYR A 65 -1.90 9.69 -1.32
C TYR A 65 -1.03 10.94 -1.14
N ASP A 66 -1.65 12.08 -0.93
CA ASP A 66 -0.92 13.35 -0.81
C ASP A 66 -0.01 13.38 0.42
N MET A 67 -0.42 12.75 1.52
CA MET A 67 0.37 12.71 2.76
C MET A 67 1.48 11.67 2.73
N ALA A 68 1.20 10.47 2.20
CA ALA A 68 2.06 9.31 2.37
C ALA A 68 2.86 8.95 1.12
N ILE A 69 2.28 9.07 -0.05
CA ILE A 69 2.90 8.62 -1.30
C ILE A 69 3.61 9.74 -2.02
N ALA A 70 2.93 10.89 -2.19
CA ALA A 70 3.47 12.01 -2.96
C ALA A 70 4.86 12.47 -2.49
N PRO A 71 5.14 12.60 -1.17
CA PRO A 71 6.45 13.05 -0.71
C PRO A 71 7.51 11.95 -0.64
N SER A 72 7.19 10.72 -1.04
CA SER A 72 8.02 9.55 -0.79
C SER A 72 8.52 8.88 -2.06
N GLU A 73 9.72 8.31 -1.99
CA GLU A 73 10.19 7.36 -2.99
C GLU A 73 10.03 5.97 -2.40
N LEU A 74 9.39 5.08 -3.12
CA LEU A 74 9.00 3.76 -2.63
C LEU A 74 9.72 2.65 -3.38
N THR A 75 10.18 1.65 -2.62
CA THR A 75 10.69 0.39 -3.16
C THR A 75 9.96 -0.74 -2.46
N PHE A 76 9.32 -1.61 -3.25
CA PHE A 76 8.58 -2.76 -2.73
C PHE A 76 9.44 -4.02 -2.88
N ASN A 77 9.66 -4.72 -1.77
CA ASN A 77 10.44 -5.95 -1.72
C ASN A 77 9.58 -7.06 -1.13
N PHE A 78 8.77 -7.68 -1.97
CA PHE A 78 7.88 -8.77 -1.55
C PHE A 78 8.55 -10.11 -1.86
N GLU A 79 8.69 -10.95 -0.84
CA GLU A 79 9.36 -12.25 -0.93
C GLU A 79 8.38 -13.39 -1.20
N LYS A 80 7.16 -13.26 -0.68
CA LYS A 80 6.12 -14.28 -0.81
C LYS A 80 4.78 -13.63 -1.10
N THR A 81 3.96 -14.32 -1.90
CA THR A 81 2.61 -13.87 -2.22
C THR A 81 1.66 -15.06 -2.09
N TYR A 82 0.56 -14.84 -1.37
CA TYR A 82 -0.51 -15.84 -1.19
C TYR A 82 -1.78 -15.29 -1.81
N GLN A 83 -2.43 -16.10 -2.63
CA GLN A 83 -3.67 -15.72 -3.33
C GLN A 83 -4.81 -16.59 -2.88
N CYS A 84 -5.88 -15.98 -2.40
CA CYS A 84 -7.05 -16.64 -1.86
C CYS A 84 -8.31 -15.94 -2.39
N GLY A 85 -9.00 -16.55 -3.36
CA GLY A 85 -10.16 -15.92 -3.97
C GLY A 85 -9.81 -14.57 -4.61
N ASN A 86 -10.51 -13.53 -4.19
CA ASN A 86 -10.28 -12.17 -4.69
C ASN A 86 -9.32 -11.36 -3.79
N GLU A 87 -8.55 -12.03 -2.94
CA GLU A 87 -7.61 -11.40 -2.02
C GLU A 87 -6.19 -11.89 -2.25
N GLU A 88 -5.22 -11.04 -1.96
CA GLU A 88 -3.81 -11.35 -2.07
C GLU A 88 -3.06 -10.76 -0.89
N ALA A 89 -2.17 -11.56 -0.29
CA ALA A 89 -1.30 -11.13 0.78
C ALA A 89 0.15 -11.23 0.32
N ASN A 90 0.88 -10.12 0.45
CA ASN A 90 2.28 -10.02 0.07
C ASN A 90 3.14 -9.85 1.32
N VAL A 91 4.12 -10.71 1.50
CA VAL A 91 5.02 -10.70 2.66
C VAL A 91 6.35 -10.11 2.25
N GLY A 92 6.82 -9.13 2.99
CA GLY A 92 8.09 -8.48 2.72
C GLY A 92 8.17 -7.09 3.33
N ASN A 93 8.74 -6.16 2.60
CA ASN A 93 8.87 -4.80 3.12
C ASN A 93 8.69 -3.74 2.03
N ILE A 94 8.44 -2.53 2.50
CA ILE A 94 8.46 -1.33 1.67
C ILE A 94 9.55 -0.43 2.24
N VAL A 95 10.51 -0.03 1.40
CA VAL A 95 11.50 0.97 1.77
C VAL A 95 10.98 2.33 1.35
N ILE A 96 10.88 3.24 2.29
CA ILE A 96 10.28 4.56 2.12
C ILE A 96 11.36 5.62 2.32
N ARG A 97 11.63 6.43 1.31
CA ARG A 97 12.59 7.53 1.38
C ARG A 97 11.84 8.85 1.27
N ALA A 98 11.96 9.67 2.31
CA ALA A 98 11.31 10.97 2.36
C ALA A 98 12.04 11.87 3.32
N ALA A 99 12.09 13.17 3.01
CA ALA A 99 12.66 14.21 3.90
C ALA A 99 14.09 13.90 4.39
N GLY A 100 14.90 13.23 3.57
CA GLY A 100 16.29 12.91 3.91
C GLY A 100 16.46 11.67 4.79
N TYR A 101 15.39 10.90 4.99
CA TYR A 101 15.42 9.67 5.79
C TYR A 101 14.94 8.47 4.99
N GLU A 102 15.38 7.30 5.40
CA GLU A 102 14.92 6.02 4.88
C GLU A 102 14.31 5.22 6.02
N VAL A 103 13.09 4.73 5.80
CA VAL A 103 12.34 3.93 6.76
C VAL A 103 11.93 2.64 6.08
N THR A 104 12.00 1.52 6.80
CA THR A 104 11.56 0.22 6.28
C THR A 104 10.34 -0.26 7.04
N ALA A 105 9.23 -0.43 6.31
CA ALA A 105 8.01 -1.01 6.84
C ALA A 105 7.97 -2.49 6.46
N GLU A 106 8.20 -3.37 7.43
CA GLU A 106 8.22 -4.81 7.22
C GLU A 106 6.93 -5.44 7.72
N GLY A 107 6.33 -6.29 6.91
CA GLY A 107 5.09 -6.94 7.31
C GLY A 107 4.35 -7.62 6.17
N VAL A 108 3.03 -7.51 6.21
CA VAL A 108 2.13 -8.15 5.25
C VAL A 108 1.24 -7.08 4.62
N PHE A 109 1.19 -7.06 3.30
CA PHE A 109 0.50 -6.04 2.53
C PHE A 109 -0.57 -6.71 1.69
N THR A 110 -1.84 -6.38 1.93
CA THR A 110 -2.97 -7.12 1.37
C THR A 110 -3.84 -6.26 0.47
N TYR A 111 -4.39 -6.91 -0.54
CA TYR A 111 -5.36 -6.30 -1.46
C TYR A 111 -6.58 -7.20 -1.56
N ARG A 112 -7.75 -6.59 -1.70
CA ARG A 112 -8.97 -7.28 -2.07
C ARG A 112 -9.64 -6.51 -3.21
N VAL A 113 -10.13 -7.22 -4.22
CA VAL A 113 -10.78 -6.60 -5.37
C VAL A 113 -12.24 -7.04 -5.47
N ASN A 114 -13.04 -6.22 -6.19
CA ASN A 114 -14.42 -6.56 -6.55
C ASN A 114 -14.45 -7.30 -7.89
N ASP A 115 -15.66 -7.58 -8.38
CA ASP A 115 -15.85 -8.31 -9.65
C ASP A 115 -15.34 -7.55 -10.87
N GLU A 116 -15.15 -6.25 -10.75
CA GLU A 116 -14.60 -5.40 -11.81
C GLU A 116 -13.07 -5.29 -11.75
N GLY A 117 -12.44 -5.98 -10.80
CA GLY A 117 -11.00 -5.92 -10.61
C GLY A 117 -10.49 -4.64 -9.95
N LYS A 118 -11.39 -3.85 -9.36
CA LYS A 118 -11.00 -2.64 -8.62
C LYS A 118 -10.70 -2.98 -7.17
N ILE A 119 -9.72 -2.30 -6.58
CA ILE A 119 -9.37 -2.53 -5.17
C ILE A 119 -10.48 -1.97 -4.28
N VAL A 120 -11.02 -2.82 -3.41
CA VAL A 120 -12.00 -2.42 -2.39
C VAL A 120 -11.35 -2.31 -1.01
N ALA A 121 -10.21 -2.97 -0.79
CA ALA A 121 -9.46 -2.85 0.45
C ALA A 121 -7.96 -3.01 0.17
N LEU A 122 -7.19 -2.04 0.62
CA LEU A 122 -5.73 -2.10 0.71
C LEU A 122 -5.42 -2.01 2.18
N ARG A 123 -4.95 -3.10 2.78
CA ARG A 123 -4.73 -3.17 4.21
C ARG A 123 -3.33 -3.71 4.49
N ALA A 124 -2.56 -3.00 5.27
CA ALA A 124 -1.18 -3.35 5.55
C ALA A 124 -0.96 -3.59 7.04
N TYR A 125 -0.25 -4.66 7.33
CA TYR A 125 0.07 -5.13 8.67
C TYR A 125 1.55 -4.89 8.91
N TRP A 126 1.90 -3.68 9.36
CA TRP A 126 3.25 -3.36 9.80
C TRP A 126 3.17 -2.49 11.04
N GLU A 127 4.19 -2.58 11.88
CA GLU A 127 4.19 -1.91 13.17
C GLU A 127 4.93 -0.58 13.09
N LEU A 128 4.23 0.49 13.44
CA LEU A 128 4.75 1.86 13.33
C LEU A 128 6.05 2.04 14.13
N ASP A 129 6.11 1.51 15.35
CA ASP A 129 7.29 1.63 16.20
C ASP A 129 8.52 0.96 15.60
N LYS A 130 8.33 -0.21 14.99
CA LYS A 130 9.43 -0.92 14.34
C LYS A 130 9.92 -0.20 13.09
N ALA A 131 8.99 0.34 12.30
CA ALA A 131 9.33 1.13 11.13
C ALA A 131 10.10 2.38 11.53
N THR A 132 9.60 3.10 12.54
CA THR A 132 10.26 4.31 13.06
C THR A 132 11.66 4.00 13.57
N ALA A 133 11.83 2.86 14.29
CA ALA A 133 13.13 2.44 14.79
C ALA A 133 14.12 2.12 13.66
N SER A 134 13.66 1.79 12.47
CA SER A 134 14.51 1.52 11.31
C SER A 134 15.00 2.78 10.61
N ALA A 135 14.49 3.95 10.98
CA ALA A 135 14.80 5.21 10.31
C ALA A 135 16.30 5.51 10.34
N ARG A 136 16.85 5.86 9.18
CA ARG A 136 18.23 6.31 9.07
C ARG A 136 18.32 7.50 8.14
N LYS A 137 19.25 8.40 8.46
CA LYS A 137 19.49 9.58 7.65
C LYS A 137 20.28 9.20 6.40
N ILE A 138 19.86 9.70 5.23
CA ILE A 138 20.49 9.41 3.93
C ILE A 138 20.99 10.66 3.21
N SER A 139 20.75 11.84 3.77
CA SER A 139 21.26 13.07 3.15
C SER A 139 21.56 14.13 4.18
#